data_95eeabc754ee48c486c9a108427abd6d
#
_entry.id   95eeabc754ee48c486c9a108427abd6d
#
_cell.length_a   1.000
_cell.length_b   1.000
_cell.length_c   1.000
_cell.angle_alpha   90.00
_cell.angle_beta   90.00
_cell.angle_gamma   90.00
#
_symmetry.space_group_name_H-M   'P 1'
#
loop_
_entity.id
_entity.type
_entity.pdbx_description
1 polymer ?
#
loop_
_entity_poly.entity_id
_entity_poly.type
_entity_poly.pdbx_seq_one_letter_code
_entity_poly.pdbx_strand_id
1 'polypeptide(L)'
;DPLKGIHESLYFDVLHICFPYSATFERDVENYREEFSAKLVIIHSTVPVGTSTRIRAVHSPVRGIHPHLAQGIRTFVKYFGGPDSAEAAKIFEDRGIKTKTTILAENTEAMKIWDTTQYGWNIILEKRIYEYCQEHGLDFDIIYTDANSSYNGGYEELGHPEYKKYVLEHREGKIGGHCVIPNLEFLDTKLAKFIKDFNATL
;
A
#
# COMPACT_ATOMS: atom_id res chain seq x y z
N ASP A 1 -15.17 -17.41 -2.86
CA ASP A 1 -15.97 -16.17 -2.90
C ASP A 1 -17.39 -16.49 -2.47
N PRO A 2 -17.83 -16.10 -1.23
CA PRO A 2 -19.16 -16.42 -0.71
C PRO A 2 -20.31 -15.94 -1.60
N LEU A 3 -20.11 -14.82 -2.31
CA LEU A 3 -21.12 -14.25 -3.20
C LEU A 3 -21.27 -15.04 -4.51
N LYS A 4 -20.27 -15.84 -4.86
CA LYS A 4 -20.28 -16.66 -6.10
C LYS A 4 -20.64 -18.12 -5.85
N GLY A 5 -20.78 -18.54 -4.59
CA GLY A 5 -21.16 -19.91 -4.24
C GLY A 5 -20.19 -20.99 -4.73
N ILE A 6 -18.91 -20.62 -4.96
CA ILE A 6 -17.91 -21.55 -5.48
C ILE A 6 -17.20 -22.18 -4.28
N HIS A 7 -17.72 -23.31 -3.81
CA HIS A 7 -17.14 -24.13 -2.75
C HIS A 7 -17.13 -25.59 -3.18
N GLU A 8 -16.01 -26.04 -3.75
CA GLU A 8 -15.84 -27.45 -4.11
C GLU A 8 -15.15 -28.26 -2.98
N SER A 9 -14.55 -27.58 -2.01
CA SER A 9 -13.87 -28.20 -0.88
C SER A 9 -14.10 -27.40 0.41
N LEU A 10 -14.22 -28.10 1.54
CA LEU A 10 -14.31 -27.50 2.88
C LEU A 10 -12.95 -27.35 3.55
N TYR A 11 -11.88 -27.80 2.89
CA TYR A 11 -10.52 -27.79 3.46
C TYR A 11 -9.55 -27.12 2.50
N PHE A 12 -8.87 -26.09 2.97
CA PHE A 12 -7.86 -25.38 2.21
C PHE A 12 -6.59 -25.27 3.04
N ASP A 13 -5.43 -25.52 2.45
CA ASP A 13 -4.14 -25.32 3.13
C ASP A 13 -3.89 -23.83 3.37
N VAL A 14 -4.28 -22.96 2.44
CA VAL A 14 -4.03 -21.53 2.48
C VAL A 14 -5.29 -20.73 2.19
N LEU A 15 -5.60 -19.78 3.07
CA LEU A 15 -6.67 -18.80 2.91
C LEU A 15 -6.07 -17.42 2.61
N HIS A 16 -6.43 -16.84 1.47
CA HIS A 16 -6.03 -15.49 1.07
C HIS A 16 -7.14 -14.49 1.36
N ILE A 17 -6.87 -13.53 2.25
CA ILE A 17 -7.80 -12.46 2.63
C ILE A 17 -7.52 -11.22 1.80
N CYS A 18 -8.50 -10.81 0.99
CA CYS A 18 -8.38 -9.68 0.05
C CYS A 18 -9.51 -8.65 0.18
N PHE A 19 -10.41 -8.79 1.16
CA PHE A 19 -11.48 -7.82 1.37
C PHE A 19 -11.01 -6.65 2.27
N PRO A 20 -11.64 -5.46 2.16
CA PRO A 20 -11.24 -4.28 2.93
C PRO A 20 -11.38 -4.48 4.44
N TYR A 21 -10.53 -3.79 5.20
CA TYR A 21 -10.66 -3.73 6.66
C TYR A 21 -11.99 -3.07 7.08
N SER A 22 -12.62 -3.64 8.08
CA SER A 22 -13.88 -3.16 8.67
C SER A 22 -13.92 -3.46 10.18
N ALA A 23 -14.92 -2.95 10.89
CA ALA A 23 -15.11 -3.25 12.30
C ALA A 23 -15.30 -4.75 12.60
N THR A 24 -15.68 -5.55 11.59
CA THR A 24 -15.90 -7.00 11.72
C THR A 24 -14.77 -7.83 11.13
N PHE A 25 -13.74 -7.19 10.58
CA PHE A 25 -12.68 -7.85 9.80
C PHE A 25 -12.06 -9.05 10.52
N GLU A 26 -11.63 -8.88 11.77
CA GLU A 26 -10.96 -9.94 12.52
C GLU A 26 -11.89 -11.14 12.74
N ARG A 27 -13.14 -10.88 13.14
CA ARG A 27 -14.16 -11.91 13.31
C ARG A 27 -14.44 -12.64 11.98
N ASP A 28 -14.56 -11.90 10.89
CA ASP A 28 -14.89 -12.47 9.58
C ASP A 28 -13.74 -13.34 9.07
N VAL A 29 -12.48 -12.95 9.31
CA VAL A 29 -11.30 -13.79 9.01
C VAL A 29 -11.30 -15.08 9.82
N GLU A 30 -11.58 -15.02 11.13
CA GLU A 30 -11.65 -16.21 11.98
C GLU A 30 -12.80 -17.15 11.54
N ASN A 31 -13.97 -16.60 11.21
CA ASN A 31 -15.08 -17.40 10.68
C ASN A 31 -14.70 -18.17 9.40
N TYR A 32 -13.99 -17.50 8.46
CA TYR A 32 -13.51 -18.18 7.24
C TYR A 32 -12.42 -19.20 7.54
N ARG A 33 -11.51 -18.90 8.50
CA ARG A 33 -10.51 -19.89 8.92
C ARG A 33 -11.16 -21.18 9.43
N GLU A 34 -12.16 -21.04 10.28
CA GLU A 34 -12.92 -22.17 10.84
C GLU A 34 -13.72 -22.90 9.75
N GLU A 35 -14.50 -22.16 8.96
CA GLU A 35 -15.34 -22.72 7.87
C GLU A 35 -14.51 -23.56 6.89
N PHE A 36 -13.33 -23.07 6.51
CA PHE A 36 -12.49 -23.75 5.53
C PHE A 36 -11.35 -24.57 6.16
N SER A 37 -11.30 -24.68 7.48
CA SER A 37 -10.25 -25.37 8.23
C SER A 37 -8.83 -25.00 7.74
N ALA A 38 -8.63 -23.72 7.41
CA ALA A 38 -7.39 -23.24 6.81
C ALA A 38 -6.24 -23.22 7.80
N LYS A 39 -5.11 -23.84 7.43
CA LYS A 39 -3.91 -23.90 8.26
C LYS A 39 -3.13 -22.60 8.26
N LEU A 40 -2.99 -21.99 7.07
CA LEU A 40 -2.27 -20.75 6.86
C LEU A 40 -3.23 -19.66 6.35
N VAL A 41 -3.25 -18.52 7.03
CA VAL A 41 -4.02 -17.35 6.60
C VAL A 41 -3.05 -16.24 6.20
N ILE A 42 -3.23 -15.70 4.99
CA ILE A 42 -2.42 -14.61 4.45
C ILE A 42 -3.32 -13.41 4.17
N ILE A 43 -3.11 -12.32 4.88
CA ILE A 43 -3.82 -11.06 4.71
C ILE A 43 -3.10 -10.19 3.68
N HIS A 44 -3.79 -9.86 2.58
CA HIS A 44 -3.28 -8.97 1.53
C HIS A 44 -3.81 -7.55 1.63
N SER A 45 -4.87 -7.36 2.38
CA SER A 45 -5.52 -6.07 2.61
C SER A 45 -4.66 -5.16 3.48
N THR A 46 -4.79 -3.84 3.29
CA THR A 46 -4.23 -2.87 4.22
C THR A 46 -5.07 -2.90 5.51
N VAL A 47 -4.42 -3.08 6.63
CA VAL A 47 -5.04 -3.21 7.95
C VAL A 47 -4.29 -2.36 8.99
N PRO A 48 -4.92 -1.96 10.10
CA PRO A 48 -4.25 -1.32 11.23
C PRO A 48 -3.11 -2.19 11.78
N VAL A 49 -2.05 -1.53 12.26
CA VAL A 49 -0.88 -2.22 12.83
C VAL A 49 -1.29 -3.11 14.01
N GLY A 50 -0.82 -4.35 14.01
CA GLY A 50 -1.12 -5.38 15.01
C GLY A 50 -2.34 -6.25 14.70
N THR A 51 -3.08 -5.97 13.62
CA THR A 51 -4.25 -6.78 13.23
C THR A 51 -3.90 -8.23 12.99
N SER A 52 -2.90 -8.48 12.15
CA SER A 52 -2.51 -9.85 11.77
C SER A 52 -1.97 -10.66 12.95
N THR A 53 -1.26 -10.01 13.87
CA THR A 53 -0.77 -10.65 15.10
C THR A 53 -1.92 -11.09 16.00
N ARG A 54 -2.97 -10.27 16.19
CA ARG A 54 -4.13 -10.62 17.02
C ARG A 54 -4.85 -11.86 16.52
N ILE A 55 -4.94 -12.05 15.21
CA ILE A 55 -5.63 -13.19 14.59
C ILE A 55 -4.65 -14.26 14.07
N ARG A 56 -3.39 -14.24 14.49
CA ARG A 56 -2.37 -15.22 14.12
C ARG A 56 -2.32 -15.51 12.61
N ALA A 57 -2.23 -14.44 11.83
CA ALA A 57 -2.14 -14.51 10.38
C ALA A 57 -0.82 -13.92 9.88
N VAL A 58 -0.42 -14.29 8.68
CA VAL A 58 0.68 -13.64 7.95
C VAL A 58 0.12 -12.42 7.23
N HIS A 59 0.79 -11.28 7.34
CA HIS A 59 0.49 -10.11 6.53
C HIS A 59 1.40 -10.01 5.31
N SER A 60 0.82 -9.85 4.14
CA SER A 60 1.55 -9.72 2.88
C SER A 60 0.85 -8.74 1.92
N PRO A 61 1.05 -7.43 2.10
CA PRO A 61 0.29 -6.43 1.36
C PRO A 61 0.57 -6.47 -0.15
N VAL A 62 -0.44 -6.08 -0.92
CA VAL A 62 -0.29 -5.87 -2.36
C VAL A 62 0.38 -4.51 -2.61
N ARG A 63 1.39 -4.51 -3.48
CA ARG A 63 2.04 -3.31 -4.02
C ARG A 63 1.83 -3.25 -5.53
N GLY A 64 1.57 -2.09 -6.06
CA GLY A 64 1.27 -1.88 -7.47
C GLY A 64 0.03 -1.02 -7.67
N ILE A 65 -0.30 -0.73 -8.92
CA ILE A 65 -1.43 0.12 -9.31
C ILE A 65 -2.42 -0.67 -10.18
N HIS A 66 -3.70 -0.33 -10.09
CA HIS A 66 -4.69 -0.83 -11.02
C HIS A 66 -4.51 -0.22 -12.42
N PRO A 67 -4.72 -0.99 -13.51
CA PRO A 67 -5.10 -2.41 -13.57
C PRO A 67 -3.91 -3.39 -13.52
N HIS A 68 -2.69 -2.94 -13.23
CA HIS A 68 -1.44 -3.70 -13.37
C HIS A 68 -0.99 -4.45 -12.10
N LEU A 69 -1.91 -4.78 -11.19
CA LEU A 69 -1.58 -5.45 -9.92
C LEU A 69 -0.84 -6.78 -10.11
N ALA A 70 -1.26 -7.60 -11.07
CA ALA A 70 -0.61 -8.89 -11.35
C ALA A 70 0.86 -8.71 -11.81
N GLN A 71 1.12 -7.70 -12.61
CA GLN A 71 2.48 -7.34 -13.02
C GLN A 71 3.28 -6.82 -11.81
N GLY A 72 2.68 -5.96 -10.98
CA GLY A 72 3.30 -5.47 -9.75
C GLY A 72 3.73 -6.60 -8.82
N ILE A 73 2.86 -7.60 -8.57
CA ILE A 73 3.19 -8.76 -7.73
C ILE A 73 4.39 -9.55 -8.28
N ARG A 74 4.54 -9.65 -9.59
CA ARG A 74 5.67 -10.36 -10.23
C ARG A 74 6.96 -9.55 -10.28
N THR A 75 6.86 -8.22 -10.26
CA THR A 75 8.00 -7.32 -10.45
C THR A 75 8.62 -6.90 -9.11
N PHE A 76 7.77 -6.54 -8.14
CA PHE A 76 8.24 -6.06 -6.84
C PHE A 76 8.58 -7.21 -5.91
N VAL A 77 9.49 -6.96 -4.97
CA VAL A 77 9.70 -7.86 -3.84
C VAL A 77 8.41 -7.90 -3.01
N LYS A 78 7.86 -9.09 -2.80
CA LYS A 78 6.68 -9.29 -1.96
C LYS A 78 7.10 -9.58 -0.52
N TYR A 79 6.60 -8.78 0.40
CA TYR A 79 6.94 -8.88 1.82
C TYR A 79 5.93 -9.74 2.56
N PHE A 80 6.41 -10.53 3.52
CA PHE A 80 5.61 -11.37 4.40
C PHE A 80 6.03 -11.13 5.84
N GLY A 81 5.07 -10.78 6.70
CA GLY A 81 5.27 -10.54 8.12
C GLY A 81 4.41 -11.47 8.98
N GLY A 82 5.01 -11.98 10.04
CA GLY A 82 4.36 -12.89 10.98
C GLY A 82 5.18 -14.16 11.21
N PRO A 83 4.82 -14.98 12.24
CA PRO A 83 5.55 -16.21 12.59
C PRO A 83 5.70 -17.18 11.41
N ASP A 84 4.64 -17.37 10.61
CA ASP A 84 4.61 -18.31 9.49
C ASP A 84 4.97 -17.64 8.15
N SER A 85 5.64 -16.48 8.21
CA SER A 85 6.00 -15.70 7.03
C SER A 85 6.90 -16.45 6.05
N ALA A 86 7.78 -17.34 6.54
CA ALA A 86 8.65 -18.13 5.68
C ALA A 86 7.87 -19.20 4.89
N GLU A 87 6.89 -19.86 5.51
CA GLU A 87 6.01 -20.83 4.85
C GLU A 87 5.17 -20.12 3.78
N ALA A 88 4.56 -18.99 4.14
CA ALA A 88 3.78 -18.17 3.21
C ALA A 88 4.63 -17.67 2.02
N ALA A 89 5.85 -17.18 2.27
CA ALA A 89 6.75 -16.70 1.24
C ALA A 89 7.12 -17.79 0.23
N LYS A 90 7.40 -19.02 0.72
CA LYS A 90 7.77 -20.14 -0.15
C LYS A 90 6.71 -20.44 -1.22
N ILE A 91 5.44 -20.30 -0.91
CA ILE A 91 4.35 -20.51 -1.89
C ILE A 91 4.50 -19.58 -3.11
N PHE A 92 4.98 -18.36 -2.87
CA PHE A 92 5.19 -17.37 -3.92
C PHE A 92 6.55 -17.53 -4.62
N GLU A 93 7.59 -17.90 -3.87
CA GLU A 93 8.93 -18.21 -4.42
C GLU A 93 8.88 -19.36 -5.41
N ASP A 94 8.11 -20.42 -5.11
CA ASP A 94 7.91 -21.57 -6.00
C ASP A 94 7.23 -21.16 -7.33
N ARG A 95 6.71 -19.93 -7.42
CA ARG A 95 6.14 -19.31 -8.61
C ARG A 95 7.01 -18.19 -9.20
N GLY A 96 8.27 -18.11 -8.78
CA GLY A 96 9.25 -17.14 -9.28
C GLY A 96 9.09 -15.71 -8.77
N ILE A 97 8.31 -15.50 -7.69
CA ILE A 97 8.13 -14.18 -7.07
C ILE A 97 9.23 -13.95 -6.05
N LYS A 98 9.91 -12.80 -6.15
CA LYS A 98 10.92 -12.41 -5.15
C LYS A 98 10.22 -12.07 -3.83
N THR A 99 10.71 -12.62 -2.73
CA THR A 99 10.12 -12.40 -1.41
C THR A 99 11.11 -11.84 -0.40
N LYS A 100 10.57 -11.29 0.70
CA LYS A 100 11.31 -10.94 1.90
C LYS A 100 10.41 -11.18 3.11
N THR A 101 10.96 -11.78 4.16
CA THR A 101 10.22 -12.15 5.37
C THR A 101 10.65 -11.32 6.58
N THR A 102 9.73 -11.16 7.52
CA THR A 102 9.97 -10.62 8.86
C THR A 102 9.09 -11.35 9.87
N ILE A 103 9.59 -11.53 11.10
CA ILE A 103 8.83 -12.21 12.16
C ILE A 103 7.62 -11.37 12.61
N LEU A 104 7.72 -10.04 12.58
CA LEU A 104 6.66 -9.14 13.01
C LEU A 104 5.75 -8.78 11.83
N ALA A 105 4.47 -9.12 11.92
CA ALA A 105 3.47 -8.71 10.94
C ALA A 105 3.29 -7.19 10.91
N GLU A 106 3.46 -6.52 12.05
CA GLU A 106 3.42 -5.08 12.24
C GLU A 106 4.36 -4.34 11.29
N ASN A 107 5.52 -4.92 10.96
CA ASN A 107 6.46 -4.31 10.02
C ASN A 107 5.87 -4.17 8.62
N THR A 108 5.16 -5.18 8.15
CA THR A 108 4.54 -5.16 6.81
C THR A 108 3.25 -4.35 6.78
N GLU A 109 2.49 -4.34 7.87
CA GLU A 109 1.31 -3.50 8.06
C GLU A 109 1.70 -2.02 8.05
N ALA A 110 2.66 -1.63 8.90
CA ALA A 110 3.17 -0.27 8.96
C ALA A 110 3.81 0.15 7.62
N MET A 111 4.60 -0.73 6.99
CA MET A 111 5.19 -0.49 5.67
C MET A 111 4.12 -0.09 4.65
N LYS A 112 2.99 -0.82 4.60
CA LYS A 112 1.93 -0.52 3.63
C LYS A 112 1.24 0.81 3.90
N ILE A 113 0.96 1.12 5.16
CA ILE A 113 0.34 2.38 5.56
C ILE A 113 1.28 3.56 5.23
N TRP A 114 2.55 3.45 5.58
CA TRP A 114 3.53 4.50 5.30
C TRP A 114 3.84 4.68 3.81
N ASP A 115 3.84 3.61 3.01
CA ASP A 115 4.01 3.68 1.55
C ASP A 115 2.93 4.59 0.92
N THR A 116 1.66 4.39 1.29
CA THR A 116 0.55 5.22 0.82
C THR A 116 0.53 6.62 1.43
N THR A 117 0.97 6.77 2.68
CA THR A 117 1.09 8.08 3.35
C THR A 117 2.14 8.95 2.69
N GLN A 118 3.31 8.37 2.37
CA GLN A 118 4.37 9.07 1.64
C GLN A 118 3.89 9.54 0.27
N TYR A 119 3.17 8.68 -0.45
CA TYR A 119 2.59 9.06 -1.74
C TYR A 119 1.58 10.21 -1.58
N GLY A 120 0.68 10.13 -0.60
CA GLY A 120 -0.26 11.20 -0.27
C GLY A 120 0.43 12.52 0.07
N TRP A 121 1.52 12.48 0.83
CA TRP A 121 2.33 13.65 1.12
C TRP A 121 2.90 14.31 -0.16
N ASN A 122 3.42 13.50 -1.09
CA ASN A 122 3.96 14.04 -2.33
C ASN A 122 2.87 14.67 -3.21
N ILE A 123 1.64 14.13 -3.22
CA ILE A 123 0.50 14.74 -3.89
C ILE A 123 0.17 16.11 -3.26
N ILE A 124 0.10 16.19 -1.93
CA ILE A 124 -0.18 17.45 -1.23
C ILE A 124 0.92 18.49 -1.51
N LEU A 125 2.20 18.07 -1.50
CA LEU A 125 3.31 18.96 -1.79
C LEU A 125 3.22 19.52 -3.23
N GLU A 126 2.94 18.67 -4.23
CA GLU A 126 2.73 19.07 -5.60
C GLU A 126 1.61 20.12 -5.72
N LYS A 127 0.44 19.84 -5.11
CA LYS A 127 -0.71 20.75 -5.12
C LYS A 127 -0.40 22.12 -4.48
N ARG A 128 0.36 22.12 -3.38
CA ARG A 128 0.79 23.37 -2.73
C ARG A 128 1.73 24.19 -3.63
N ILE A 129 2.62 23.53 -4.36
CA ILE A 129 3.47 24.23 -5.34
C ILE A 129 2.63 24.80 -6.48
N TYR A 130 1.64 24.04 -6.94
CA TYR A 130 0.71 24.50 -7.98
C TYR A 130 -0.08 25.74 -7.52
N GLU A 131 -0.71 25.70 -6.34
CA GLU A 131 -1.42 26.83 -5.76
C GLU A 131 -0.52 28.07 -5.65
N TYR A 132 0.70 27.89 -5.12
CA TYR A 132 1.68 28.97 -5.02
C TYR A 132 1.99 29.60 -6.38
N CYS A 133 2.17 28.79 -7.42
CA CYS A 133 2.40 29.29 -8.78
C CYS A 133 1.21 30.09 -9.31
N GLN A 134 -0.03 29.62 -9.09
CA GLN A 134 -1.23 30.33 -9.49
C GLN A 134 -1.39 31.69 -8.78
N GLU A 135 -1.17 31.71 -7.46
CA GLU A 135 -1.27 32.93 -6.65
C GLU A 135 -0.24 34.02 -7.08
N HIS A 136 0.92 33.61 -7.59
CA HIS A 136 2.02 34.52 -7.93
C HIS A 136 2.21 34.72 -9.43
N GLY A 137 1.35 34.16 -10.29
CA GLY A 137 1.48 34.22 -11.73
C GLY A 137 2.76 33.58 -12.28
N LEU A 138 3.19 32.48 -11.67
CA LEU A 138 4.41 31.74 -12.01
C LEU A 138 4.09 30.51 -12.84
N ASP A 139 5.07 30.03 -13.60
CA ASP A 139 4.94 28.85 -14.45
C ASP A 139 5.24 27.59 -13.64
N PHE A 140 4.20 26.80 -13.38
CA PHE A 140 4.29 25.55 -12.61
C PHE A 140 5.18 24.51 -13.29
N ASP A 141 5.11 24.40 -14.63
CA ASP A 141 5.90 23.40 -15.33
C ASP A 141 7.40 23.69 -15.21
N ILE A 142 7.80 24.95 -15.30
CA ILE A 142 9.21 25.34 -15.08
C ILE A 142 9.63 25.05 -13.63
N ILE A 143 8.80 25.41 -12.64
CA ILE A 143 9.16 25.34 -11.22
C ILE A 143 9.15 23.92 -10.69
N TYR A 144 8.23 23.09 -11.14
CA TYR A 144 8.02 21.74 -10.61
C TYR A 144 8.37 20.64 -11.61
N THR A 145 7.70 20.59 -12.76
CA THR A 145 7.80 19.47 -13.69
C THR A 145 9.18 19.39 -14.34
N ASP A 146 9.59 20.46 -15.03
CA ASP A 146 10.87 20.50 -15.77
C ASP A 146 12.07 20.54 -14.84
N ALA A 147 12.01 21.37 -13.79
CA ALA A 147 13.08 21.47 -12.80
C ALA A 147 13.35 20.13 -12.12
N ASN A 148 12.31 19.41 -11.66
CA ASN A 148 12.50 18.11 -11.02
C ASN A 148 12.88 17.01 -12.03
N SER A 149 12.35 17.04 -13.25
CA SER A 149 12.72 16.09 -14.31
C SER A 149 14.20 16.24 -14.69
N SER A 150 14.66 17.48 -14.88
CA SER A 150 16.07 17.80 -15.15
C SER A 150 16.98 17.39 -13.98
N TYR A 151 16.55 17.67 -12.74
CA TYR A 151 17.27 17.26 -11.52
C TYR A 151 17.42 15.73 -11.45
N ASN A 152 16.34 14.98 -11.73
CA ASN A 152 16.34 13.54 -11.72
C ASN A 152 17.25 12.95 -12.80
N GLY A 153 17.23 13.53 -14.02
CA GLY A 153 18.15 13.15 -15.11
C GLY A 153 19.61 13.38 -14.74
N GLY A 154 19.93 14.54 -14.18
CA GLY A 154 21.29 14.84 -13.72
C GLY A 154 21.81 13.88 -12.66
N TYR A 155 20.99 13.53 -11.66
CA TYR A 155 21.41 12.57 -10.64
C TYR A 155 21.47 11.11 -11.15
N GLU A 156 20.67 10.75 -12.16
CA GLU A 156 20.85 9.46 -12.85
C GLU A 156 22.21 9.37 -13.52
N GLU A 157 22.61 10.41 -14.30
CA GLU A 157 23.89 10.47 -14.97
C GLU A 157 25.09 10.48 -14.00
N LEU A 158 24.92 11.11 -12.84
CA LEU A 158 25.93 11.12 -11.77
C LEU A 158 25.99 9.80 -10.97
N GLY A 159 25.11 8.84 -11.23
CA GLY A 159 25.06 7.56 -10.51
C GLY A 159 24.48 7.65 -9.09
N HIS A 160 23.69 8.69 -8.81
CA HIS A 160 23.09 8.98 -7.50
C HIS A 160 21.55 8.95 -7.54
N PRO A 161 20.90 7.83 -7.91
CA PRO A 161 19.44 7.74 -8.05
C PRO A 161 18.70 7.96 -6.72
N GLU A 162 19.37 7.88 -5.58
CA GLU A 162 18.82 8.11 -4.25
C GLU A 162 18.34 9.55 -4.02
N TYR A 163 18.81 10.51 -4.82
CA TYR A 163 18.39 11.91 -4.74
C TYR A 163 17.20 12.27 -5.64
N LYS A 164 16.69 11.30 -6.39
CA LYS A 164 15.52 11.53 -7.26
C LYS A 164 14.28 11.93 -6.48
N LYS A 165 13.54 12.87 -7.02
CA LYS A 165 12.28 13.39 -6.50
C LYS A 165 11.09 12.80 -7.23
N TYR A 166 9.92 12.77 -6.57
CA TYR A 166 8.67 12.51 -7.27
C TYR A 166 8.36 13.66 -8.23
N VAL A 167 7.93 13.31 -9.45
CA VAL A 167 7.38 14.25 -10.43
C VAL A 167 5.97 13.76 -10.75
N LEU A 168 4.98 14.42 -10.19
CA LEU A 168 3.58 14.05 -10.32
C LEU A 168 2.89 14.97 -11.33
N GLU A 169 2.01 14.42 -12.14
CA GLU A 169 1.12 15.19 -12.99
C GLU A 169 0.08 15.91 -12.15
N HIS A 170 -0.08 17.23 -12.33
CA HIS A 170 -1.12 17.98 -11.62
C HIS A 170 -2.51 17.49 -12.01
N ARG A 171 -3.34 17.29 -10.99
CA ARG A 171 -4.76 16.96 -11.14
C ARG A 171 -5.57 17.78 -10.16
N GLU A 172 -6.58 18.46 -10.67
CA GLU A 172 -7.48 19.28 -9.86
C GLU A 172 -8.25 18.45 -8.82
N GLY A 173 -8.68 19.12 -7.76
CA GLY A 173 -9.56 18.57 -6.73
C GLY A 173 -8.88 17.64 -5.75
N LYS A 174 -9.69 16.94 -4.96
CA LYS A 174 -9.25 16.10 -3.83
C LYS A 174 -8.47 14.88 -4.28
N ILE A 175 -7.59 14.38 -3.38
CA ILE A 175 -7.00 13.06 -3.52
C ILE A 175 -8.14 12.06 -3.49
N GLY A 176 -8.36 11.40 -4.63
CA GLY A 176 -9.39 10.38 -4.79
C GLY A 176 -8.86 8.97 -4.57
N GLY A 177 -9.71 7.98 -4.92
CA GLY A 177 -9.35 6.57 -4.87
C GLY A 177 -9.44 5.94 -3.47
N HIS A 178 -9.06 4.66 -3.40
CA HIS A 178 -9.30 3.81 -2.20
C HIS A 178 -8.05 3.60 -1.33
N CYS A 179 -6.89 4.16 -1.72
CA CYS A 179 -5.63 3.79 -1.09
C CYS A 179 -5.08 4.85 -0.12
N VAL A 180 -5.05 6.13 -0.52
CA VAL A 180 -4.38 7.17 0.28
C VAL A 180 -5.24 7.56 1.49
N ILE A 181 -6.35 8.22 1.25
CA ILE A 181 -7.16 8.80 2.34
C ILE A 181 -7.69 7.74 3.31
N PRO A 182 -8.27 6.61 2.87
CA PRO A 182 -8.71 5.57 3.80
C PRO A 182 -7.58 4.97 4.66
N ASN A 183 -6.39 4.80 4.11
CA ASN A 183 -5.27 4.24 4.87
C ASN A 183 -4.72 5.21 5.94
N LEU A 184 -4.91 6.52 5.77
CA LEU A 184 -4.54 7.51 6.79
C LEU A 184 -5.38 7.40 8.07
N GLU A 185 -6.54 6.73 8.02
CA GLU A 185 -7.34 6.45 9.22
C GLU A 185 -6.67 5.43 10.16
N PHE A 186 -5.72 4.64 9.64
CA PHE A 186 -4.95 3.68 10.42
C PHE A 186 -3.69 4.27 11.06
N LEU A 187 -3.43 5.58 10.85
CA LEU A 187 -2.21 6.25 11.30
C LEU A 187 -2.54 7.50 12.14
N ASP A 188 -2.39 7.38 13.45
CA ASP A 188 -2.56 8.51 14.38
C ASP A 188 -1.25 9.33 14.45
N THR A 189 -1.03 10.19 13.46
CA THR A 189 0.12 11.09 13.40
C THR A 189 -0.27 12.49 12.93
N LYS A 190 0.55 13.49 13.31
CA LYS A 190 0.37 14.87 12.82
C LYS A 190 0.41 14.95 11.29
N LEU A 191 1.24 14.13 10.65
CA LEU A 191 1.34 14.10 9.18
C LEU A 191 0.05 13.57 8.55
N ALA A 192 -0.48 12.45 9.03
CA ALA A 192 -1.76 11.90 8.53
C ALA A 192 -2.89 12.90 8.68
N LYS A 193 -2.98 13.55 9.84
CA LYS A 193 -3.96 14.61 10.09
C LYS A 193 -3.78 15.77 9.11
N PHE A 194 -2.55 16.28 8.93
CA PHE A 194 -2.27 17.38 8.00
C PHE A 194 -2.71 17.04 6.57
N ILE A 195 -2.39 15.84 6.06
CA ILE A 195 -2.78 15.42 4.71
C ILE A 195 -4.32 15.37 4.58
N LYS A 196 -5.03 14.84 5.57
CA LYS A 196 -6.50 14.77 5.57
C LYS A 196 -7.13 16.16 5.61
N ASP A 197 -6.67 17.01 6.53
CA ASP A 197 -7.18 18.37 6.70
C ASP A 197 -6.96 19.18 5.42
N PHE A 198 -5.78 19.12 4.83
CA PHE A 198 -5.50 19.81 3.56
C PHE A 198 -6.36 19.25 2.42
N ASN A 199 -6.46 17.92 2.29
CA ASN A 199 -7.29 17.31 1.25
C ASN A 199 -8.79 17.73 1.38
N ALA A 200 -9.26 18.04 2.57
CA ALA A 200 -10.63 18.50 2.77
C ALA A 200 -10.88 19.91 2.19
N THR A 201 -9.83 20.74 2.05
CA THR A 201 -9.90 22.12 1.51
C THR A 201 -9.81 22.18 -0.01
N LEU A 202 -9.36 21.14 -0.68
CA LEU A 202 -9.34 21.00 -2.14
C LEU A 202 -10.76 20.70 -2.66
#